data_29f9441fac173f899491a5678def4b20
#
_entry.id   29f9441fac173f899491a5678def4b20
#
_cell.length_a   1.000
_cell.length_b   1.000
_cell.length_c   1.000
_cell.angle_alpha   90.00
_cell.angle_beta   90.00
_cell.angle_gamma   90.00
#
_symmetry.space_group_name_H-M   'P 1'
#
loop_
_entity.id
_entity.type
_entity.pdbx_description
1 polymer ?
#
loop_
_entity_poly.entity_id
_entity_poly.type
_entity_poly.pdbx_seq_one_letter_code
_entity_poly.pdbx_strand_id
1 'polypeptide(L)'
;MEEYSRTDARAYIADKFTAQGDFNILPKDVFERMLDKVMDLDEAFMAESGVDDGAVYDDDQAFEYMMKKLQEAFPEQKMYAMRFVEDYMEYDEAYLESAGLIEWE
;
A
#
# COMPACT_ATOMS: atom_id res chain seq x y z
N MET A 1 -4.28 23.68 -2.99
CA MET A 1 -4.93 22.39 -3.18
C MET A 1 -3.90 21.28 -3.12
N GLU A 2 -4.12 20.31 -2.27
CA GLU A 2 -3.17 19.22 -2.09
C GLU A 2 -3.47 18.11 -3.09
N GLU A 3 -2.40 17.58 -3.68
CA GLU A 3 -2.50 16.48 -4.62
C GLU A 3 -1.77 15.27 -4.04
N TYR A 4 -2.24 14.07 -4.42
CA TYR A 4 -1.58 12.85 -4.02
C TYR A 4 -0.19 12.79 -4.65
N SER A 5 0.83 12.65 -3.82
CA SER A 5 2.20 12.45 -4.26
C SER A 5 2.66 11.05 -3.86
N ARG A 6 2.92 10.20 -4.85
CA ARG A 6 3.40 8.84 -4.59
C ARG A 6 4.72 8.86 -3.82
N THR A 7 5.61 9.79 -4.14
CA THR A 7 6.90 9.92 -3.47
C THR A 7 6.71 10.23 -1.97
N ASP A 8 5.84 11.19 -1.66
CA ASP A 8 5.55 11.57 -0.29
C ASP A 8 4.83 10.45 0.46
N ALA A 9 3.87 9.80 -0.19
CA ALA A 9 3.15 8.68 0.39
C ALA A 9 4.11 7.53 0.71
N ARG A 10 5.02 7.22 -0.21
CA ARG A 10 6.01 6.16 -0.02
C ARG A 10 6.89 6.44 1.18
N ALA A 11 7.38 7.67 1.31
CA ALA A 11 8.22 8.05 2.44
C ALA A 11 7.46 7.94 3.76
N TYR A 12 6.23 8.42 3.79
CA TYR A 12 5.38 8.35 4.97
C TYR A 12 5.13 6.90 5.39
N ILE A 13 4.75 6.06 4.43
CA ILE A 13 4.44 4.66 4.67
C ILE A 13 5.71 3.91 5.12
N ALA A 14 6.84 4.15 4.47
CA ALA A 14 8.11 3.53 4.83
C ALA A 14 8.52 3.88 6.27
N ASP A 15 8.32 5.14 6.67
CA ASP A 15 8.61 5.58 8.04
C ASP A 15 7.73 4.85 9.05
N LYS A 16 6.46 4.64 8.73
CA LYS A 16 5.54 3.91 9.60
C LYS A 16 5.95 2.46 9.76
N PHE A 17 6.34 1.81 8.66
CA PHE A 17 6.84 0.42 8.73
C PHE A 17 8.11 0.33 9.56
N THR A 18 9.00 1.27 9.41
CA THR A 18 10.25 1.30 10.17
C THR A 18 9.98 1.49 11.67
N ALA A 19 9.07 2.40 12.01
CA ALA A 19 8.69 2.66 13.40
C ALA A 19 8.01 1.46 14.04
N GLN A 20 7.20 0.73 13.26
CA GLN A 20 6.51 -0.48 13.70
C GLN A 20 7.49 -1.60 14.02
N GLY A 21 8.52 -1.78 13.18
CA GLY A 21 9.58 -2.75 13.40
C GLY A 21 9.27 -4.19 12.99
N ASP A 22 8.05 -4.52 12.61
CA ASP A 22 7.67 -5.90 12.30
C ASP A 22 8.37 -6.46 11.06
N PHE A 23 8.78 -5.59 10.14
CA PHE A 23 9.43 -6.00 8.90
C PHE A 23 10.92 -5.68 8.87
N ASN A 24 11.50 -5.29 9.99
CA ASN A 24 12.94 -5.05 10.09
C ASN A 24 13.78 -6.32 9.87
N ILE A 25 13.15 -7.47 9.99
CA ILE A 25 13.75 -8.77 9.69
C ILE A 25 14.07 -8.92 8.20
N LEU A 26 13.32 -8.23 7.34
CA LEU A 26 13.55 -8.29 5.89
C LEU A 26 14.76 -7.43 5.51
N PRO A 27 15.57 -7.88 4.52
CA PRO A 27 16.61 -7.01 3.96
C PRO A 27 15.98 -5.71 3.43
N LYS A 28 16.68 -4.61 3.58
CA LYS A 28 16.18 -3.30 3.19
C LYS A 28 15.75 -3.25 1.72
N ASP A 29 16.56 -3.83 0.85
CA ASP A 29 16.26 -3.84 -0.59
C ASP A 29 15.00 -4.65 -0.90
N VAL A 30 14.79 -5.76 -0.20
CA VAL A 30 13.58 -6.58 -0.36
C VAL A 30 12.37 -5.79 0.11
N PHE A 31 12.46 -5.16 1.27
CA PHE A 31 11.38 -4.33 1.81
C PHE A 31 11.00 -3.22 0.82
N GLU A 32 11.99 -2.51 0.28
CA GLU A 32 11.74 -1.43 -0.67
C GLU A 32 11.08 -1.93 -1.95
N ARG A 33 11.51 -3.08 -2.46
CA ARG A 33 10.89 -3.68 -3.65
C ARG A 33 9.45 -4.10 -3.40
N MET A 34 9.19 -4.66 -2.22
CA MET A 34 7.82 -5.04 -1.85
C MET A 34 6.92 -3.81 -1.75
N LEU A 35 7.42 -2.74 -1.15
CA LEU A 35 6.67 -1.49 -1.03
C LEU A 35 6.37 -0.88 -2.39
N ASP A 36 7.36 -0.80 -3.27
CA ASP A 36 7.16 -0.28 -4.62
C ASP A 36 6.16 -1.15 -5.40
N LYS A 37 6.27 -2.47 -5.25
CA LYS A 37 5.35 -3.38 -5.93
C LYS A 37 3.91 -3.22 -5.44
N VAL A 38 3.70 -3.12 -4.14
CA VAL A 38 2.34 -2.98 -3.60
C VAL A 38 1.73 -1.64 -4.03
N MET A 39 2.53 -0.58 -4.12
CA MET A 39 2.05 0.70 -4.60
C MET A 39 1.66 0.65 -6.08
N ASP A 40 2.45 -0.05 -6.90
CA ASP A 40 2.11 -0.29 -8.30
C ASP A 40 0.81 -1.07 -8.43
N LEU A 41 0.64 -2.08 -7.60
CA LEU A 41 -0.57 -2.91 -7.62
C LEU A 41 -1.81 -2.12 -7.20
N ASP A 42 -1.67 -1.26 -6.21
CA ASP A 42 -2.77 -0.40 -5.76
C ASP A 42 -3.21 0.55 -6.88
N GLU A 43 -2.25 1.16 -7.56
CA GLU A 43 -2.56 2.03 -8.71
C GLU A 43 -3.24 1.25 -9.83
N ALA A 44 -2.76 0.05 -10.13
CA ALA A 44 -3.37 -0.80 -11.16
C ALA A 44 -4.79 -1.20 -10.77
N PHE A 45 -5.01 -1.54 -9.51
CA PHE A 45 -6.33 -1.90 -9.01
C PHE A 45 -7.30 -0.73 -9.16
N MET A 46 -6.89 0.46 -8.78
CA MET A 46 -7.73 1.66 -8.89
C MET A 46 -8.11 1.94 -10.34
N ALA A 47 -7.15 1.78 -11.26
CA ALA A 47 -7.41 1.99 -12.68
C ALA A 47 -8.41 0.96 -13.23
N GLU A 48 -8.24 -0.32 -12.85
CA GLU A 48 -9.12 -1.40 -13.32
C GLU A 48 -10.51 -1.34 -12.72
N SER A 49 -10.62 -0.92 -11.46
CA SER A 49 -11.91 -0.89 -10.76
C SER A 49 -12.74 0.35 -11.08
N GLY A 50 -12.14 1.35 -11.75
CA GLY A 50 -12.85 2.57 -12.09
C GLY A 50 -13.00 3.55 -10.94
N VAL A 51 -12.20 3.44 -9.90
CA VAL A 51 -12.23 4.36 -8.75
C VAL A 51 -11.99 5.80 -9.23
N ASP A 52 -11.09 5.98 -10.20
CA ASP A 52 -10.80 7.30 -10.78
C ASP A 52 -12.00 7.88 -11.53
N ASP A 53 -12.92 7.02 -11.98
CA ASP A 53 -14.14 7.40 -12.68
C ASP A 53 -15.36 7.49 -11.73
N GLY A 54 -15.10 7.40 -10.43
CA GLY A 54 -16.15 7.56 -9.41
C GLY A 54 -16.68 6.28 -8.81
N ALA A 55 -16.13 5.12 -9.19
CA ALA A 55 -16.52 3.86 -8.56
C ALA A 55 -15.99 3.81 -7.11
N VAL A 56 -16.69 3.08 -6.25
CA VAL A 56 -16.28 2.93 -4.85
C VAL A 56 -15.06 2.01 -4.75
N TYR A 57 -14.06 2.45 -3.98
CA TYR A 57 -12.90 1.64 -3.68
C TYR A 57 -13.28 0.56 -2.67
N ASP A 58 -13.19 -0.69 -3.10
CA ASP A 58 -13.51 -1.85 -2.24
C ASP A 58 -12.24 -2.35 -1.57
N ASP A 59 -12.08 -2.08 -0.29
CA ASP A 59 -10.90 -2.42 0.47
C ASP A 59 -10.62 -3.93 0.48
N ASP A 60 -11.66 -4.75 0.58
CA ASP A 60 -11.50 -6.20 0.61
C ASP A 60 -10.98 -6.74 -0.72
N GLN A 61 -11.54 -6.25 -1.83
CA GLN A 61 -11.07 -6.65 -3.16
C GLN A 61 -9.67 -6.16 -3.42
N ALA A 62 -9.35 -4.93 -3.01
CA ALA A 62 -8.02 -4.37 -3.15
C ALA A 62 -7.00 -5.19 -2.37
N PHE A 63 -7.35 -5.55 -1.13
CA PHE A 63 -6.49 -6.36 -0.29
C PHE A 63 -6.17 -7.71 -0.95
N GLU A 64 -7.18 -8.42 -1.39
CA GLU A 64 -7.00 -9.72 -2.02
C GLU A 64 -6.16 -9.62 -3.29
N TYR A 65 -6.42 -8.62 -4.11
CA TYR A 65 -5.68 -8.39 -5.35
C TYR A 65 -4.20 -8.14 -5.06
N MET A 66 -3.92 -7.20 -4.17
CA MET A 66 -2.54 -6.85 -3.84
C MET A 66 -1.80 -7.99 -3.15
N MET A 67 -2.46 -8.68 -2.21
CA MET A 67 -1.88 -9.81 -1.50
C MET A 67 -1.48 -10.92 -2.46
N LYS A 68 -2.39 -11.32 -3.32
CA LYS A 68 -2.15 -12.41 -4.26
C LYS A 68 -0.99 -12.07 -5.21
N LYS A 69 -1.01 -10.87 -5.77
CA LYS A 69 0.03 -10.45 -6.71
C LYS A 69 1.38 -10.28 -6.02
N LEU A 70 1.37 -9.77 -4.80
CA LEU A 70 2.59 -9.63 -4.03
C LEU A 70 3.21 -11.00 -3.71
N GLN A 71 2.39 -11.97 -3.35
CA GLN A 71 2.86 -13.34 -3.10
C GLN A 71 3.48 -13.96 -4.36
N GLU A 72 2.90 -13.69 -5.52
CA GLU A 72 3.43 -14.17 -6.79
C GLU A 72 4.78 -13.52 -7.14
N ALA A 73 4.91 -12.22 -6.84
CA ALA A 73 6.14 -11.48 -7.12
C ALA A 73 7.26 -11.81 -6.14
N PHE A 74 6.92 -12.12 -4.89
CA PHE A 74 7.88 -12.38 -3.82
C PHE A 74 7.55 -13.71 -3.12
N PRO A 75 7.73 -14.84 -3.80
CA PRO A 75 7.35 -16.14 -3.21
C PRO A 75 8.14 -16.48 -1.94
N GLU A 76 9.37 -15.99 -1.80
CA GLU A 76 10.16 -16.21 -0.60
C GLU A 76 9.61 -15.47 0.63
N GLN A 77 8.90 -14.35 0.39
CA GLN A 77 8.28 -13.55 1.42
C GLN A 77 6.77 -13.75 1.50
N LYS A 78 6.28 -14.84 0.94
CA LYS A 78 4.84 -15.13 0.87
C LYS A 78 4.15 -15.04 2.23
N MET A 79 4.78 -15.53 3.28
CA MET A 79 4.20 -15.53 4.62
C MET A 79 4.03 -14.12 5.19
N TYR A 80 4.76 -13.14 4.65
CA TYR A 80 4.67 -11.75 5.12
C TYR A 80 3.72 -10.90 4.28
N ALA A 81 3.32 -11.38 3.10
CA ALA A 81 2.57 -10.57 2.14
C ALA A 81 1.23 -10.09 2.69
N MET A 82 0.49 -10.95 3.38
CA MET A 82 -0.81 -10.59 3.94
C MET A 82 -0.68 -9.44 4.93
N ARG A 83 0.21 -9.56 5.89
CA ARG A 83 0.43 -8.53 6.91
C ARG A 83 0.97 -7.25 6.28
N PHE A 84 1.87 -7.39 5.31
CA PHE A 84 2.46 -6.25 4.61
C PHE A 84 1.38 -5.43 3.91
N VAL A 85 0.46 -6.08 3.19
CA VAL A 85 -0.63 -5.39 2.49
C VAL A 85 -1.59 -4.75 3.49
N GLU A 86 -1.93 -5.44 4.57
CA GLU A 86 -2.81 -4.88 5.62
C GLU A 86 -2.22 -3.59 6.19
N ASP A 87 -0.95 -3.62 6.55
CA ASP A 87 -0.28 -2.47 7.13
C ASP A 87 -0.11 -1.36 6.10
N TYR A 88 0.20 -1.72 4.84
CA TYR A 88 0.28 -0.74 3.76
C TYR A 88 -1.03 0.03 3.60
N MET A 89 -2.14 -0.69 3.55
CA MET A 89 -3.45 -0.05 3.36
C MET A 89 -3.79 0.87 4.52
N GLU A 90 -3.49 0.46 5.75
CA GLU A 90 -3.69 1.29 6.93
C GLU A 90 -2.86 2.57 6.86
N TYR A 91 -1.60 2.45 6.51
CA TYR A 91 -0.70 3.60 6.44
C TYR A 91 -1.00 4.51 5.27
N ASP A 92 -1.40 3.95 4.14
CA ASP A 92 -1.81 4.75 2.99
C ASP A 92 -3.06 5.58 3.31
N GLU A 93 -4.03 4.97 3.96
CA GLU A 93 -5.23 5.67 4.42
C GLU A 93 -4.87 6.79 5.39
N ALA A 94 -3.98 6.52 6.34
CA ALA A 94 -3.52 7.52 7.28
C ALA A 94 -2.80 8.68 6.57
N TYR A 95 -2.03 8.38 5.54
CA TYR A 95 -1.37 9.41 4.74
C TYR A 95 -2.41 10.28 4.03
N LEU A 96 -3.38 9.66 3.38
CA LEU A 96 -4.42 10.39 2.66
C LEU A 96 -5.22 11.30 3.59
N GLU A 97 -5.52 10.82 4.78
CA GLU A 97 -6.20 11.60 5.79
C GLU A 97 -5.36 12.79 6.26
N SER A 98 -4.07 12.55 6.56
CA SER A 98 -3.16 13.59 7.04
C SER A 98 -2.88 14.65 5.98
N ALA A 99 -2.90 14.27 4.72
CA ALA A 99 -2.70 15.18 3.59
C ALA A 99 -3.98 15.91 3.17
N GLY A 100 -5.11 15.60 3.80
CA GLY A 100 -6.38 16.23 3.47
C GLY A 100 -7.00 15.74 2.16
N LEU A 101 -6.57 14.59 1.68
CA LEU A 101 -7.04 14.03 0.41
C LEU A 101 -8.32 13.21 0.56
N ILE A 102 -8.67 12.82 1.78
CA ILE A 102 -9.94 12.17 2.10
C ILE A 102 -10.53 12.83 3.33
N GLU A 103 -11.87 12.82 3.40
CA GLU A 103 -12.59 13.38 4.54
C GLU A 103 -13.40 12.29 5.22
N TRP A 104 -13.35 12.29 6.55
CA TRP A 104 -14.16 11.39 7.37
C TRP A 104 -15.27 12.18 8.03
N GLU A 105 -16.46 11.64 7.96
CA GLU A 105 -17.62 12.22 8.64
C GLU A 105 -18.17 11.28 9.68
#